data_952ea81b22055dbb68b159366ea483d2
#
_entry.id   952ea81b22055dbb68b159366ea483d2
#
_cell.length_a   1.000
_cell.length_b   1.000
_cell.length_c   1.000
_cell.angle_alpha   90.00
_cell.angle_beta   90.00
_cell.angle_gamma   90.00
#
_symmetry.space_group_name_H-M   'P 1'
#
loop_
_entity.id
_entity.type
_entity.pdbx_description
1 polymer ?
#
loop_
_entity_poly.entity_id
_entity_poly.type
_entity_poly.pdbx_seq_one_letter_code
_entity_poly.pdbx_strand_id
1 'polypeptide(L)'
;MNKIRKIRYILCCLLAVGIMGCSDDDNNSIVTGYEGILYNLAASVNATSQELWSTSPLVLDAKRTDAMEKLQDYADKCKADYFSVFLSGYDQTSLNMAKSDSILYFYRTAFERVLDGVKSSTVENGTAQIWLLYNMGYIIKTPSGCFGIDISHRWAEEFAPYLDFLCVTHKHSDHYSNNLIQAMYDLDKPVLSNYLQPVASYPFYSKKSEEYTIGNFKIRTCITNHNEASLKNFVTVFYIDCGDDAGGLTLIHTGDSNFKPVQYADITDANDVNHHVNVLIPRYAPNALTENDIIGTGTGQVTPDYVLLSHVLELSHADEEDSRWTVQSAWERASKINCQQTYVPMWGEKLVWKNGKLN
;
A
#
# COMPACT_ATOMS: atom_id res chain seq x y z
N MET A 1 3.94 -47.59 7.44
CA MET A 1 2.60 -47.47 8.08
C MET A 1 2.21 -46.00 8.05
N ASN A 2 1.35 -45.66 7.11
CA ASN A 2 0.91 -44.28 6.84
C ASN A 2 -0.14 -43.85 7.86
N LYS A 3 0.06 -42.71 8.50
CA LYS A 3 -1.01 -42.00 9.20
C LYS A 3 -1.36 -40.72 8.42
N ILE A 4 -2.39 -40.81 7.59
CA ILE A 4 -3.06 -39.70 6.95
C ILE A 4 -3.87 -38.96 8.01
N ARG A 5 -3.51 -37.74 8.32
CA ARG A 5 -4.36 -36.81 9.11
C ARG A 5 -5.40 -36.18 8.19
N LYS A 6 -6.64 -36.62 8.32
CA LYS A 6 -7.81 -36.00 7.70
C LYS A 6 -8.14 -34.72 8.49
N ILE A 7 -7.97 -33.58 7.84
CA ILE A 7 -8.53 -32.32 8.30
C ILE A 7 -10.03 -32.33 7.93
N ARG A 8 -10.87 -32.27 8.97
CA ARG A 8 -12.32 -32.15 8.81
C ARG A 8 -12.65 -30.67 8.66
N TYR A 9 -13.10 -30.30 7.48
CA TYR A 9 -13.82 -29.04 7.27
C TYR A 9 -15.20 -29.17 7.93
N ILE A 10 -15.47 -28.37 8.95
CA ILE A 10 -16.82 -28.23 9.51
C ILE A 10 -17.53 -27.17 8.67
N LEU A 11 -18.40 -27.65 7.78
CA LEU A 11 -19.35 -26.85 7.04
C LEU A 11 -20.50 -26.52 8.01
N CYS A 12 -20.51 -25.32 8.60
CA CYS A 12 -21.67 -24.80 9.35
C CYS A 12 -22.70 -24.28 8.36
N CYS A 13 -23.70 -25.10 8.04
CA CYS A 13 -24.94 -24.65 7.45
C CYS A 13 -25.74 -23.89 8.53
N LEU A 14 -25.87 -22.58 8.42
CA LEU A 14 -26.80 -21.78 9.19
C LEU A 14 -28.17 -21.84 8.52
N LEU A 15 -29.08 -22.56 9.16
CA LEU A 15 -30.53 -22.51 8.87
C LEU A 15 -31.06 -21.13 9.31
N ALA A 16 -31.58 -20.39 8.38
CA ALA A 16 -32.37 -19.20 8.65
C ALA A 16 -33.74 -19.62 9.21
N VAL A 17 -33.98 -19.35 10.47
CA VAL A 17 -35.32 -19.35 11.03
C VAL A 17 -35.76 -17.89 11.12
N GLY A 18 -36.74 -17.53 10.28
CA GLY A 18 -37.38 -16.23 10.33
C GLY A 18 -38.25 -16.11 11.57
N ILE A 19 -38.01 -15.04 12.31
CA ILE A 19 -38.99 -14.52 13.28
C ILE A 19 -39.22 -13.05 12.92
N MET A 20 -40.45 -12.76 12.43
CA MET A 20 -40.93 -11.39 12.33
C MET A 20 -41.16 -10.86 13.77
N GLY A 21 -40.48 -9.79 14.09
CA GLY A 21 -40.76 -8.99 15.29
C GLY A 21 -40.31 -7.57 14.98
N CYS A 22 -41.29 -6.67 14.83
CA CYS A 22 -41.06 -5.24 14.81
C CYS A 22 -40.56 -4.80 16.18
N SER A 23 -39.41 -4.19 16.25
CA SER A 23 -39.05 -3.16 17.21
C SER A 23 -37.84 -2.39 16.66
N ASP A 24 -37.92 -1.08 16.69
CA ASP A 24 -36.87 -0.12 16.49
C ASP A 24 -35.74 -0.42 17.47
N ASP A 25 -34.65 -1.03 17.01
CA ASP A 25 -33.45 -1.15 17.81
C ASP A 25 -32.23 -1.12 16.93
N ASP A 26 -31.31 -0.28 17.33
CA ASP A 26 -29.98 -0.07 16.84
C ASP A 26 -29.30 -1.39 16.39
N ASN A 27 -29.25 -1.61 15.09
CA ASN A 27 -28.56 -2.75 14.50
C ASN A 27 -27.03 -2.60 14.64
N ASN A 28 -26.54 -2.78 15.86
CA ASN A 28 -25.13 -2.93 16.19
C ASN A 28 -24.72 -4.40 16.06
N SER A 29 -24.81 -4.98 14.87
CA SER A 29 -24.21 -6.29 14.65
C SER A 29 -22.71 -6.14 14.46
N ILE A 30 -21.96 -6.76 15.37
CA ILE A 30 -20.51 -6.80 15.31
C ILE A 30 -20.12 -8.17 14.83
N VAL A 31 -19.48 -8.23 13.69
CA VAL A 31 -18.99 -9.46 13.08
C VAL A 31 -17.48 -9.41 13.08
N THR A 32 -16.85 -10.54 13.20
CA THR A 32 -15.41 -10.71 13.11
C THR A 32 -14.89 -10.32 11.71
N GLY A 33 -13.70 -9.77 11.63
CA GLY A 33 -13.18 -9.19 10.42
C GLY A 33 -13.88 -7.86 10.08
N TYR A 34 -13.56 -7.29 8.93
CA TYR A 34 -14.15 -6.03 8.52
C TYR A 34 -15.60 -6.15 8.03
N GLU A 35 -16.02 -7.30 7.47
CA GLU A 35 -17.31 -7.51 6.82
C GLU A 35 -18.52 -7.39 7.74
N GLY A 36 -18.32 -7.55 9.02
CA GLY A 36 -19.41 -7.53 9.96
C GLY A 36 -19.46 -6.33 10.87
N ILE A 37 -18.64 -5.33 10.62
CA ILE A 37 -18.61 -4.17 11.45
C ILE A 37 -19.50 -3.09 10.84
N LEU A 38 -20.71 -2.95 11.37
CA LEU A 38 -21.58 -1.81 11.05
C LEU A 38 -21.14 -0.62 11.90
N TYR A 39 -20.81 0.48 11.24
CA TYR A 39 -20.31 1.67 11.90
C TYR A 39 -21.34 2.80 11.83
N ASN A 40 -21.71 3.32 13.00
CA ASN A 40 -22.26 4.65 13.10
C ASN A 40 -21.13 5.66 13.00
N LEU A 41 -20.98 6.24 11.84
CA LEU A 41 -19.97 7.25 11.66
C LEU A 41 -20.46 8.64 11.80
N ALA A 42 -19.57 9.49 12.25
CA ALA A 42 -19.77 10.91 12.07
C ALA A 42 -20.04 11.19 10.59
N ALA A 43 -21.21 11.69 10.26
CA ALA A 43 -21.60 12.01 8.88
C ALA A 43 -20.54 12.89 8.19
N SER A 44 -19.82 13.73 8.96
CA SER A 44 -18.72 14.56 8.50
C SER A 44 -17.54 13.78 7.94
N VAL A 45 -17.14 12.67 8.57
CA VAL A 45 -15.98 11.86 8.08
C VAL A 45 -16.35 11.17 6.79
N ASN A 46 -17.54 10.60 6.71
CA ASN A 46 -18.02 9.97 5.49
C ASN A 46 -18.12 10.99 4.34
N ALA A 47 -18.64 12.18 4.61
CA ALA A 47 -18.71 13.25 3.62
C ALA A 47 -17.31 13.67 3.13
N THR A 48 -16.33 13.84 4.04
CA THR A 48 -14.95 14.18 3.70
C THR A 48 -14.29 13.08 2.85
N SER A 49 -14.49 11.82 3.19
CA SER A 49 -13.96 10.68 2.44
C SER A 49 -14.54 10.63 1.02
N GLN A 50 -15.86 10.80 0.89
CA GLN A 50 -16.53 10.83 -0.41
C GLN A 50 -16.12 12.06 -1.23
N GLU A 51 -15.93 13.21 -0.59
CA GLU A 51 -15.42 14.42 -1.23
C GLU A 51 -14.04 14.18 -1.83
N LEU A 52 -13.09 13.64 -1.05
CA LEU A 52 -11.77 13.27 -1.52
C LEU A 52 -11.85 12.33 -2.73
N TRP A 53 -12.54 11.21 -2.58
CA TRP A 53 -12.62 10.18 -3.62
C TRP A 53 -13.44 10.57 -4.85
N SER A 54 -14.15 11.69 -4.81
CA SER A 54 -14.80 12.30 -5.98
C SER A 54 -13.88 13.23 -6.78
N THR A 55 -12.69 13.52 -6.23
CA THR A 55 -11.64 14.30 -6.93
C THR A 55 -10.67 13.36 -7.65
N SER A 56 -9.87 13.91 -8.55
CA SER A 56 -8.79 13.17 -9.20
C SER A 56 -7.51 13.23 -8.36
N PRO A 57 -6.82 12.11 -8.10
CA PRO A 57 -5.51 12.13 -7.45
C PRO A 57 -4.45 12.91 -8.24
N LEU A 58 -4.70 13.16 -9.53
CA LEU A 58 -3.79 13.86 -10.45
C LEU A 58 -4.03 15.37 -10.50
N VAL A 59 -4.94 15.88 -9.68
CA VAL A 59 -5.27 17.33 -9.67
C VAL A 59 -5.29 17.81 -8.23
N LEU A 60 -4.52 18.84 -7.93
CA LEU A 60 -4.52 19.48 -6.63
C LEU A 60 -5.33 20.79 -6.71
N ASP A 61 -6.65 20.68 -6.65
CA ASP A 61 -7.58 21.80 -6.57
C ASP A 61 -8.03 22.07 -5.12
N ALA A 62 -8.73 23.18 -4.91
CA ALA A 62 -9.20 23.59 -3.59
C ALA A 62 -10.10 22.52 -2.93
N LYS A 63 -10.95 21.84 -3.69
CA LYS A 63 -11.83 20.81 -3.17
C LYS A 63 -11.03 19.63 -2.60
N ARG A 64 -10.00 19.21 -3.33
CA ARG A 64 -9.12 18.13 -2.91
C ARG A 64 -8.27 18.53 -1.70
N THR A 65 -7.67 19.71 -1.72
CA THR A 65 -6.86 20.20 -0.59
C THR A 65 -7.67 20.34 0.68
N ASP A 66 -8.89 20.90 0.61
CA ASP A 66 -9.79 21.01 1.75
C ASP A 66 -10.16 19.64 2.38
N ALA A 67 -10.40 18.64 1.53
CA ALA A 67 -10.69 17.29 2.00
C ALA A 67 -9.46 16.64 2.66
N MET A 68 -8.27 16.80 2.07
CA MET A 68 -7.02 16.27 2.61
C MET A 68 -6.62 16.95 3.92
N GLU A 69 -6.80 18.28 4.05
CA GLU A 69 -6.56 19.03 5.30
C GLU A 69 -7.50 18.57 6.43
N LYS A 70 -8.77 18.31 6.14
CA LYS A 70 -9.69 17.73 7.13
C LYS A 70 -9.24 16.34 7.59
N LEU A 71 -8.74 15.51 6.67
CA LEU A 71 -8.18 14.20 7.03
C LEU A 71 -6.89 14.35 7.87
N GLN A 72 -6.06 15.34 7.57
CA GLN A 72 -4.93 15.71 8.42
C GLN A 72 -5.37 16.08 9.83
N ASP A 73 -6.39 16.92 9.97
CA ASP A 73 -6.96 17.31 11.27
C ASP A 73 -7.50 16.11 12.07
N TYR A 74 -8.01 15.08 11.40
CA TYR A 74 -8.43 13.85 12.05
C TYR A 74 -7.21 13.01 12.48
N ALA A 75 -6.21 12.90 11.62
CA ALA A 75 -4.97 12.19 11.91
C ALA A 75 -4.23 12.85 13.10
N ASP A 76 -4.22 14.19 13.20
CA ASP A 76 -3.57 14.94 14.25
C ASP A 76 -4.12 14.66 15.66
N LYS A 77 -5.29 14.10 15.75
CA LYS A 77 -5.91 13.69 17.01
C LYS A 77 -5.58 12.24 17.39
N CYS A 78 -5.09 11.45 16.45
CA CYS A 78 -4.70 10.07 16.69
C CYS A 78 -3.27 10.01 17.22
N LYS A 79 -3.08 9.36 18.36
CA LYS A 79 -1.77 9.15 18.96
C LYS A 79 -1.20 7.80 18.53
N ALA A 80 0.14 7.70 18.40
CA ALA A 80 0.82 6.48 17.98
C ALA A 80 0.48 5.28 18.89
N ASP A 81 0.48 5.47 20.20
CA ASP A 81 0.09 4.43 21.16
C ASP A 81 -1.34 3.98 20.97
N TYR A 82 -2.27 4.92 20.72
CA TYR A 82 -3.67 4.59 20.45
C TYR A 82 -3.82 3.79 19.15
N PHE A 83 -3.10 4.17 18.11
CA PHE A 83 -3.07 3.43 16.85
C PHE A 83 -2.43 2.04 17.01
N SER A 84 -1.37 1.92 17.80
CA SER A 84 -0.73 0.63 18.12
C SER A 84 -1.71 -0.32 18.82
N VAL A 85 -2.49 0.17 19.79
CA VAL A 85 -3.56 -0.62 20.45
C VAL A 85 -4.62 -1.04 19.44
N PHE A 86 -5.01 -0.15 18.53
CA PHE A 86 -5.94 -0.50 17.46
C PHE A 86 -5.38 -1.59 16.54
N LEU A 87 -4.12 -1.51 16.13
CA LEU A 87 -3.50 -2.50 15.24
C LEU A 87 -3.35 -3.88 15.88
N SER A 88 -2.99 -3.92 17.17
CA SER A 88 -2.70 -5.17 17.89
C SER A 88 -3.92 -5.83 18.52
N GLY A 89 -4.99 -5.10 18.75
CA GLY A 89 -6.19 -5.60 19.41
C GLY A 89 -7.10 -6.35 18.45
N TYR A 90 -7.52 -7.55 18.85
CA TYR A 90 -8.52 -8.36 18.11
C TYR A 90 -9.86 -8.44 18.83
N ASP A 91 -9.99 -7.77 19.97
CA ASP A 91 -11.21 -7.73 20.77
C ASP A 91 -12.19 -6.67 20.27
N GLN A 92 -13.40 -6.74 20.84
CA GLN A 92 -14.46 -5.81 20.50
C GLN A 92 -14.13 -4.35 20.80
N THR A 93 -13.32 -4.09 21.83
CA THR A 93 -12.94 -2.72 22.23
C THR A 93 -12.10 -2.09 21.14
N SER A 94 -11.07 -2.78 20.66
CA SER A 94 -10.22 -2.29 19.58
C SER A 94 -10.98 -2.11 18.26
N LEU A 95 -11.93 -3.00 17.95
CA LEU A 95 -12.79 -2.85 16.78
C LEU A 95 -13.71 -1.62 16.90
N ASN A 96 -14.19 -1.30 18.09
CA ASN A 96 -15.01 -0.11 18.32
C ASN A 96 -14.23 1.20 18.18
N MET A 97 -12.91 1.19 18.29
CA MET A 97 -12.09 2.38 18.06
C MET A 97 -12.33 2.96 16.66
N ALA A 98 -12.39 2.10 15.63
CA ALA A 98 -12.71 2.55 14.27
C ALA A 98 -14.17 3.03 14.09
N LYS A 99 -15.02 2.95 15.10
CA LYS A 99 -16.37 3.53 15.09
C LYS A 99 -16.41 4.94 15.67
N SER A 100 -15.53 5.24 16.62
CA SER A 100 -15.55 6.48 17.40
C SER A 100 -14.43 7.44 17.01
N ASP A 101 -13.40 6.97 16.33
CA ASP A 101 -12.27 7.77 15.90
C ASP A 101 -12.33 8.06 14.40
N SER A 102 -12.24 9.33 14.03
CA SER A 102 -12.46 9.78 12.66
C SER A 102 -11.42 9.26 11.67
N ILE A 103 -10.15 9.26 12.05
CA ILE A 103 -9.10 8.79 11.12
C ILE A 103 -9.09 7.26 11.02
N LEU A 104 -9.40 6.54 12.12
CA LEU A 104 -9.49 5.09 12.10
C LEU A 104 -10.69 4.62 11.27
N TYR A 105 -11.75 5.41 11.24
CA TYR A 105 -12.86 5.13 10.32
C TYR A 105 -12.44 5.35 8.87
N PHE A 106 -11.77 6.45 8.54
CA PHE A 106 -11.24 6.68 7.20
C PHE A 106 -10.29 5.56 6.79
N TYR A 107 -9.38 5.16 7.70
CA TYR A 107 -8.47 4.03 7.51
C TYR A 107 -9.22 2.74 7.12
N ARG A 108 -10.31 2.42 7.83
CA ARG A 108 -11.16 1.27 7.54
C ARG A 108 -11.90 1.40 6.20
N THR A 109 -12.56 2.53 5.95
CA THR A 109 -13.34 2.70 4.72
C THR A 109 -12.47 2.78 3.47
N ALA A 110 -11.25 3.29 3.60
CA ALA A 110 -10.24 3.23 2.54
C ALA A 110 -9.86 1.78 2.21
N PHE A 111 -9.65 0.95 3.25
CA PHE A 111 -9.40 -0.47 3.08
C PHE A 111 -10.56 -1.18 2.34
N GLU A 112 -11.79 -1.01 2.81
CA GLU A 112 -12.97 -1.60 2.19
C GLU A 112 -13.09 -1.21 0.72
N ARG A 113 -12.90 0.08 0.43
CA ARG A 113 -12.93 0.60 -0.93
C ARG A 113 -11.87 -0.05 -1.84
N VAL A 114 -10.65 -0.22 -1.36
CA VAL A 114 -9.59 -0.88 -2.13
C VAL A 114 -9.90 -2.35 -2.31
N LEU A 115 -10.29 -3.04 -1.26
CA LEU A 115 -10.60 -4.47 -1.31
C LEU A 115 -11.76 -4.77 -2.28
N ASP A 116 -12.84 -3.97 -2.21
CA ASP A 116 -13.97 -4.09 -3.13
C ASP A 116 -13.54 -3.80 -4.58
N GLY A 117 -12.68 -2.78 -4.77
CA GLY A 117 -12.10 -2.48 -6.07
C GLY A 117 -11.28 -3.65 -6.62
N VAL A 118 -10.42 -4.25 -5.82
CA VAL A 118 -9.60 -5.41 -6.21
C VAL A 118 -10.47 -6.62 -6.51
N LYS A 119 -11.50 -6.89 -5.69
CA LYS A 119 -12.44 -8.02 -5.89
C LYS A 119 -13.27 -7.87 -7.16
N SER A 120 -13.85 -6.71 -7.37
CA SER A 120 -14.89 -6.51 -8.39
C SER A 120 -14.37 -6.06 -9.75
N SER A 121 -13.15 -5.47 -9.82
CA SER A 121 -12.66 -4.93 -11.09
C SER A 121 -12.17 -6.00 -12.04
N THR A 122 -12.51 -5.83 -13.31
CA THR A 122 -11.82 -6.48 -14.43
C THR A 122 -10.86 -5.48 -15.05
N VAL A 123 -9.64 -5.89 -15.35
CA VAL A 123 -8.61 -5.07 -15.99
C VAL A 123 -8.54 -5.40 -17.46
N GLU A 124 -8.73 -4.40 -18.33
CA GLU A 124 -8.66 -4.56 -19.77
C GLU A 124 -7.21 -4.70 -20.24
N ASN A 125 -6.99 -5.44 -21.32
CA ASN A 125 -5.67 -5.53 -21.95
C ASN A 125 -5.15 -4.13 -22.34
N GLY A 126 -3.87 -3.86 -22.06
CA GLY A 126 -3.26 -2.54 -22.26
C GLY A 126 -3.49 -1.57 -21.12
N THR A 127 -4.03 -2.03 -19.97
CA THR A 127 -4.28 -1.19 -18.80
C THR A 127 -3.76 -1.83 -17.51
N ALA A 128 -3.60 -1.01 -16.45
CA ALA A 128 -3.40 -1.47 -15.08
C ALA A 128 -4.15 -0.55 -14.11
N GLN A 129 -4.51 -1.09 -12.96
CA GLN A 129 -5.13 -0.33 -11.86
C GLN A 129 -4.18 -0.33 -10.67
N ILE A 130 -3.99 0.84 -10.07
CA ILE A 130 -3.04 1.09 -8.97
C ILE A 130 -3.83 1.72 -7.83
N TRP A 131 -3.84 1.09 -6.67
CA TRP A 131 -4.49 1.62 -5.46
C TRP A 131 -3.45 1.92 -4.41
N LEU A 132 -3.56 3.07 -3.76
CA LEU A 132 -2.91 3.33 -2.47
C LEU A 132 -3.84 2.88 -1.34
N LEU A 133 -3.37 1.94 -0.53
CA LEU A 133 -4.12 1.44 0.63
C LEU A 133 -3.88 2.31 1.87
N TYR A 134 -2.65 2.38 2.30
CA TYR A 134 -2.18 3.10 3.50
C TYR A 134 -0.67 3.28 3.42
N ASN A 135 -0.16 4.43 3.91
CA ASN A 135 1.27 4.74 3.97
C ASN A 135 1.99 4.58 2.61
N MET A 136 2.80 3.55 2.44
CA MET A 136 3.43 3.15 1.18
C MET A 136 2.84 1.86 0.59
N GLY A 137 1.72 1.40 1.12
CA GLY A 137 1.07 0.16 0.69
C GLY A 137 0.30 0.30 -0.61
N TYR A 138 0.82 -0.27 -1.69
CA TYR A 138 0.18 -0.26 -3.01
C TYR A 138 -0.30 -1.64 -3.43
N ILE A 139 -1.44 -1.68 -4.12
CA ILE A 139 -1.94 -2.86 -4.82
C ILE A 139 -2.05 -2.52 -6.30
N ILE A 140 -1.44 -3.34 -7.14
CA ILE A 140 -1.44 -3.19 -8.58
C ILE A 140 -2.11 -4.40 -9.21
N LYS A 141 -3.13 -4.17 -10.04
CA LYS A 141 -3.85 -5.20 -10.78
C LYS A 141 -3.73 -4.97 -12.27
N THR A 142 -3.34 -6.01 -12.99
CA THR A 142 -3.16 -6.05 -14.44
C THR A 142 -4.03 -7.16 -15.04
N PRO A 143 -4.13 -7.30 -16.36
CA PRO A 143 -4.80 -8.45 -16.97
C PRO A 143 -4.19 -9.80 -16.58
N SER A 144 -2.85 -9.83 -16.35
CA SER A 144 -2.11 -11.05 -16.01
C SER A 144 -2.07 -11.40 -14.53
N GLY A 145 -2.44 -10.48 -13.64
CA GLY A 145 -2.38 -10.76 -12.20
C GLY A 145 -2.45 -9.51 -11.32
N CYS A 146 -2.32 -9.75 -10.03
CA CYS A 146 -2.41 -8.73 -8.99
C CYS A 146 -1.28 -8.90 -7.97
N PHE A 147 -0.66 -7.82 -7.55
CA PHE A 147 0.38 -7.87 -6.52
C PHE A 147 0.28 -6.71 -5.54
N GLY A 148 0.85 -6.93 -4.35
CA GLY A 148 0.97 -5.91 -3.32
C GLY A 148 2.41 -5.51 -3.08
N ILE A 149 2.64 -4.26 -2.67
CA ILE A 149 3.92 -3.76 -2.17
C ILE A 149 3.67 -3.05 -0.85
N ASP A 150 4.45 -3.37 0.18
CA ASP A 150 4.42 -2.73 1.51
C ASP A 150 3.01 -2.63 2.13
N ILE A 151 2.23 -3.70 2.03
CA ILE A 151 0.89 -3.75 2.59
C ILE A 151 0.97 -3.88 4.11
N SER A 152 0.82 -2.76 4.80
CA SER A 152 0.68 -2.68 6.25
C SER A 152 -0.72 -2.22 6.61
N HIS A 153 -1.55 -3.12 7.05
CA HIS A 153 -2.93 -2.81 7.43
C HIS A 153 -3.47 -3.83 8.43
N ARG A 154 -4.40 -3.39 9.29
CA ARG A 154 -5.01 -4.27 10.30
C ARG A 154 -5.66 -5.52 9.72
N TRP A 155 -6.25 -5.40 8.53
CA TRP A 155 -6.97 -6.50 7.83
C TRP A 155 -6.27 -6.88 6.52
N ALA A 156 -4.94 -6.71 6.46
CA ALA A 156 -4.17 -6.93 5.24
C ALA A 156 -4.32 -8.35 4.68
N GLU A 157 -4.51 -9.36 5.54
CA GLU A 157 -4.68 -10.76 5.15
C GLU A 157 -5.87 -11.02 4.22
N GLU A 158 -6.88 -10.15 4.25
CA GLU A 158 -8.04 -10.25 3.36
C GLU A 158 -7.67 -10.08 1.87
N PHE A 159 -6.50 -9.49 1.57
CA PHE A 159 -5.99 -9.40 0.21
C PHE A 159 -5.31 -10.68 -0.29
N ALA A 160 -4.83 -11.55 0.58
CA ALA A 160 -4.04 -12.72 0.20
C ALA A 160 -4.68 -13.61 -0.91
N PRO A 161 -6.01 -13.86 -0.91
CA PRO A 161 -6.64 -14.64 -2.00
C PRO A 161 -6.51 -13.99 -3.38
N TYR A 162 -6.39 -12.67 -3.44
CA TYR A 162 -6.41 -11.87 -4.67
C TYR A 162 -5.03 -11.50 -5.20
N LEU A 163 -4.01 -11.57 -4.36
CA LEU A 163 -2.62 -11.30 -4.75
C LEU A 163 -1.97 -12.56 -5.32
N ASP A 164 -1.17 -12.41 -6.37
CA ASP A 164 -0.30 -13.47 -6.90
C ASP A 164 1.05 -13.48 -6.21
N PHE A 165 1.55 -12.32 -5.78
CA PHE A 165 2.75 -12.17 -4.96
C PHE A 165 2.70 -10.89 -4.12
N LEU A 166 3.58 -10.82 -3.13
CA LEU A 166 3.77 -9.68 -2.25
C LEU A 166 5.25 -9.26 -2.23
N CYS A 167 5.50 -7.96 -2.38
CA CYS A 167 6.81 -7.36 -2.16
C CYS A 167 6.82 -6.62 -0.81
N VAL A 168 7.89 -6.80 -0.01
CA VAL A 168 8.07 -6.09 1.24
C VAL A 168 9.47 -5.47 1.24
N THR A 169 9.52 -4.14 1.28
CA THR A 169 10.78 -3.41 1.13
C THR A 169 11.70 -3.59 2.33
N HIS A 170 11.17 -3.56 3.54
CA HIS A 170 11.98 -3.71 4.75
C HIS A 170 11.14 -4.07 5.99
N LYS A 171 11.83 -4.34 7.10
CA LYS A 171 11.22 -4.81 8.35
C LYS A 171 10.87 -3.65 9.31
N HIS A 172 10.10 -2.66 8.85
CA HIS A 172 9.41 -1.72 9.74
C HIS A 172 7.91 -1.99 9.72
N SER A 173 7.26 -1.88 10.87
CA SER A 173 5.87 -2.34 11.08
C SER A 173 4.85 -1.62 10.19
N ASP A 174 5.18 -0.46 9.71
CA ASP A 174 4.37 0.35 8.80
C ASP A 174 4.54 -0.04 7.31
N HIS A 175 5.38 -1.05 7.00
CA HIS A 175 5.61 -1.58 5.65
C HIS A 175 5.18 -3.03 5.46
N TYR A 176 4.80 -3.75 6.51
CA TYR A 176 4.36 -5.14 6.37
C TYR A 176 3.27 -5.54 7.37
N SER A 177 2.58 -6.61 7.05
CA SER A 177 1.67 -7.32 7.94
C SER A 177 2.10 -8.78 8.07
N ASN A 178 2.37 -9.24 9.31
CA ASN A 178 2.67 -10.64 9.55
C ASN A 178 1.50 -11.55 9.15
N ASN A 179 0.26 -11.10 9.38
CA ASN A 179 -0.93 -11.86 9.03
C ASN A 179 -1.04 -12.06 7.51
N LEU A 180 -0.77 -10.99 6.72
CA LEU A 180 -0.76 -11.11 5.27
C LEU A 180 0.36 -12.03 4.79
N ILE A 181 1.58 -11.88 5.31
CA ILE A 181 2.71 -12.74 4.95
C ILE A 181 2.37 -14.20 5.23
N GLN A 182 1.81 -14.50 6.41
CA GLN A 182 1.40 -15.87 6.76
C GLN A 182 0.29 -16.38 5.84
N ALA A 183 -0.72 -15.55 5.55
CA ALA A 183 -1.80 -15.91 4.63
C ALA A 183 -1.31 -16.16 3.19
N MET A 184 -0.31 -15.40 2.72
CA MET A 184 0.36 -15.66 1.43
C MET A 184 1.04 -17.02 1.43
N TYR A 185 1.80 -17.36 2.50
CA TYR A 185 2.45 -18.67 2.63
C TYR A 185 1.45 -19.82 2.72
N ASP A 186 0.34 -19.64 3.44
CA ASP A 186 -0.71 -20.66 3.57
C ASP A 186 -1.40 -20.94 2.22
N LEU A 187 -1.35 -19.99 1.29
CA LEU A 187 -1.85 -20.10 -0.09
C LEU A 187 -0.76 -20.46 -1.11
N ASP A 188 0.42 -20.81 -0.66
CA ASP A 188 1.58 -21.09 -1.51
C ASP A 188 1.94 -19.94 -2.47
N LYS A 189 1.82 -18.69 -2.05
CA LYS A 189 2.10 -17.50 -2.85
C LYS A 189 3.42 -16.82 -2.47
N PRO A 190 4.20 -16.33 -3.45
CA PRO A 190 5.52 -15.73 -3.20
C PRO A 190 5.46 -14.46 -2.35
N VAL A 191 6.41 -14.31 -1.43
CA VAL A 191 6.70 -13.05 -0.73
C VAL A 191 8.17 -12.70 -0.95
N LEU A 192 8.43 -11.57 -1.59
CA LEU A 192 9.78 -11.08 -1.87
C LEU A 192 10.21 -10.08 -0.80
N SER A 193 11.33 -10.34 -0.13
CA SER A 193 11.91 -9.42 0.84
C SER A 193 13.38 -9.74 1.10
N ASN A 194 14.10 -8.84 1.78
CA ASN A 194 15.50 -9.06 2.17
C ASN A 194 15.68 -9.58 3.59
N TYR A 195 14.62 -9.71 4.37
CA TYR A 195 14.70 -10.11 5.78
C TYR A 195 13.98 -11.42 6.12
N LEU A 196 13.03 -11.84 5.30
CA LEU A 196 12.36 -13.12 5.47
C LEU A 196 13.28 -14.25 5.04
N GLN A 197 13.34 -15.33 5.83
CA GLN A 197 14.10 -16.50 5.42
C GLN A 197 13.35 -17.25 4.31
N PRO A 198 14.06 -17.78 3.31
CA PRO A 198 13.43 -18.59 2.29
C PRO A 198 12.71 -19.78 2.93
N VAL A 199 11.43 -19.93 2.68
CA VAL A 199 10.74 -21.20 2.94
C VAL A 199 11.07 -22.13 1.77
N ALA A 200 11.21 -23.43 2.00
CA ALA A 200 11.72 -24.39 1.00
C ALA A 200 10.98 -24.37 -0.36
N SER A 201 9.73 -23.95 -0.37
CA SER A 201 8.88 -23.78 -1.57
C SER A 201 8.94 -22.38 -2.20
N TYR A 202 9.52 -21.37 -1.51
CA TYR A 202 9.56 -19.98 -1.97
C TYR A 202 10.93 -19.36 -1.69
N PRO A 203 11.89 -19.47 -2.63
CA PRO A 203 13.26 -19.00 -2.45
C PRO A 203 13.41 -17.48 -2.69
N PHE A 204 12.37 -16.70 -2.53
CA PHE A 204 12.36 -15.25 -2.80
C PHE A 204 12.91 -14.45 -1.62
N TYR A 205 14.20 -14.64 -1.37
CA TYR A 205 14.93 -13.90 -0.36
C TYR A 205 16.15 -13.25 -1.00
N SER A 206 16.13 -11.92 -1.12
CA SER A 206 17.21 -11.18 -1.73
C SER A 206 18.00 -10.40 -0.68
N LYS A 207 19.26 -10.77 -0.47
CA LYS A 207 20.27 -9.96 0.26
C LYS A 207 21.15 -9.13 -0.66
N LYS A 208 20.93 -9.20 -1.95
CA LYS A 208 21.68 -8.53 -3.01
C LYS A 208 20.72 -8.20 -4.15
N SER A 209 21.22 -7.48 -5.13
CA SER A 209 20.47 -7.23 -6.36
C SER A 209 20.21 -8.53 -7.11
N GLU A 210 18.96 -8.77 -7.47
CA GLU A 210 18.50 -9.99 -8.16
C GLU A 210 17.38 -9.68 -9.15
N GLU A 211 17.14 -10.62 -10.06
CA GLU A 211 16.01 -10.59 -10.99
C GLU A 211 15.12 -11.80 -10.78
N TYR A 212 13.81 -11.58 -10.78
CA TYR A 212 12.78 -12.60 -10.65
C TYR A 212 11.75 -12.46 -11.77
N THR A 213 11.14 -13.58 -12.15
CA THR A 213 9.97 -13.60 -13.03
C THR A 213 8.85 -14.35 -12.33
N ILE A 214 7.70 -13.68 -12.17
CA ILE A 214 6.48 -14.26 -11.62
C ILE A 214 5.36 -14.01 -12.63
N GLY A 215 4.88 -15.07 -13.30
CA GLY A 215 3.96 -14.90 -14.41
C GLY A 215 4.54 -13.97 -15.50
N ASN A 216 3.83 -12.90 -15.84
CA ASN A 216 4.28 -11.90 -16.81
C ASN A 216 5.11 -10.77 -16.19
N PHE A 217 5.26 -10.76 -14.86
CA PHE A 217 5.99 -9.72 -14.17
C PHE A 217 7.49 -10.00 -14.13
N LYS A 218 8.30 -9.02 -14.55
CA LYS A 218 9.75 -9.03 -14.33
C LYS A 218 10.06 -8.10 -13.17
N ILE A 219 10.73 -8.62 -12.17
CA ILE A 219 11.02 -7.90 -10.93
C ILE A 219 12.51 -7.84 -10.76
N ARG A 220 13.08 -6.63 -10.64
CA ARG A 220 14.46 -6.41 -10.25
C ARG A 220 14.54 -5.75 -8.92
N THR A 221 15.55 -6.12 -8.15
CA THR A 221 15.77 -5.56 -6.82
C THR A 221 17.16 -4.93 -6.72
N CYS A 222 17.27 -3.88 -5.93
CA CYS A 222 18.55 -3.46 -5.38
C CYS A 222 18.40 -3.23 -3.87
N ILE A 223 19.52 -3.39 -3.16
CA ILE A 223 19.53 -3.21 -1.71
C ILE A 223 20.15 -1.87 -1.39
N THR A 224 19.40 -1.07 -0.64
CA THR A 224 19.80 0.28 -0.24
C THR A 224 19.88 0.40 1.28
N ASN A 225 20.52 1.47 1.73
CA ASN A 225 20.43 1.85 3.12
C ASN A 225 19.06 2.49 3.37
N HIS A 226 18.59 2.41 4.59
CA HIS A 226 17.43 3.16 5.07
C HIS A 226 17.79 4.66 5.18
N ASN A 227 16.77 5.53 5.20
CA ASN A 227 16.96 6.95 5.50
C ASN A 227 17.57 7.19 6.90
N GLU A 228 17.29 6.30 7.84
CA GLU A 228 17.99 6.26 9.12
C GLU A 228 19.42 5.72 8.90
N ALA A 229 20.41 6.56 9.19
CA ALA A 229 21.81 6.31 8.84
C ALA A 229 22.43 5.04 9.47
N SER A 230 21.85 4.55 10.56
CA SER A 230 22.27 3.32 11.25
C SER A 230 21.91 2.05 10.50
N LEU A 231 20.83 2.05 9.69
CA LEU A 231 20.27 0.89 9.02
C LEU A 231 20.83 0.75 7.61
N LYS A 232 21.95 0.04 7.51
CA LYS A 232 22.66 -0.22 6.23
C LYS A 232 22.16 -1.51 5.58
N ASN A 233 22.05 -1.50 4.24
CA ASN A 233 21.57 -2.63 3.43
C ASN A 233 20.23 -3.17 3.96
N PHE A 234 19.35 -2.27 4.32
CA PHE A 234 18.14 -2.59 5.05
C PHE A 234 16.88 -2.59 4.18
N VAL A 235 16.87 -1.81 3.10
CA VAL A 235 15.73 -1.62 2.24
C VAL A 235 15.94 -2.30 0.89
N THR A 236 14.98 -3.08 0.45
CA THR A 236 14.87 -3.58 -0.92
C THR A 236 14.07 -2.58 -1.75
N VAL A 237 14.66 -2.03 -2.78
CA VAL A 237 13.96 -1.27 -3.81
C VAL A 237 13.50 -2.24 -4.89
N PHE A 238 12.25 -2.12 -5.31
CA PHE A 238 11.67 -2.96 -6.36
C PHE A 238 11.48 -2.15 -7.64
N TYR A 239 12.04 -2.61 -8.74
CA TYR A 239 11.62 -2.28 -10.09
C TYR A 239 10.73 -3.41 -10.60
N ILE A 240 9.55 -3.07 -11.11
CA ILE A 240 8.59 -4.06 -11.63
C ILE A 240 8.15 -3.63 -13.03
N ASP A 241 8.43 -4.49 -14.01
CA ASP A 241 7.84 -4.43 -15.34
C ASP A 241 6.60 -5.32 -15.35
N CYS A 242 5.45 -4.71 -15.57
CA CYS A 242 4.14 -5.36 -15.52
C CYS A 242 3.77 -6.05 -16.85
N GLY A 243 4.60 -5.96 -17.87
CA GLY A 243 4.40 -6.60 -19.17
C GLY A 243 3.53 -5.81 -20.15
N ASP A 244 3.49 -6.30 -21.39
CA ASP A 244 2.80 -5.63 -22.51
C ASP A 244 1.28 -5.59 -22.31
N ASP A 245 0.71 -6.60 -21.71
CA ASP A 245 -0.73 -6.66 -21.43
C ASP A 245 -1.18 -5.63 -20.38
N ALA A 246 -0.27 -5.14 -19.57
CA ALA A 246 -0.47 -3.97 -18.68
C ALA A 246 -0.17 -2.64 -19.37
N GLY A 247 -0.05 -2.61 -20.71
CA GLY A 247 0.31 -1.41 -21.46
C GLY A 247 1.74 -0.94 -21.23
N GLY A 248 2.66 -1.89 -20.94
CA GLY A 248 4.06 -1.63 -20.69
C GLY A 248 4.33 -0.82 -19.42
N LEU A 249 3.44 -0.89 -18.42
CA LEU A 249 3.65 -0.21 -17.15
C LEU A 249 4.92 -0.72 -16.47
N THR A 250 5.80 0.21 -16.16
CA THR A 250 6.96 -0.03 -15.29
C THR A 250 6.88 0.85 -14.05
N LEU A 251 7.28 0.33 -12.91
CA LEU A 251 7.30 1.09 -11.66
C LEU A 251 8.55 0.81 -10.80
N ILE A 252 8.97 1.82 -10.05
CA ILE A 252 9.96 1.68 -8.97
C ILE A 252 9.30 2.09 -7.66
N HIS A 253 9.38 1.20 -6.66
CA HIS A 253 8.98 1.48 -5.30
C HIS A 253 10.21 1.47 -4.39
N THR A 254 10.47 2.60 -3.73
CA THR A 254 11.73 2.80 -3.03
C THR A 254 11.73 2.30 -1.59
N GLY A 255 10.54 2.05 -1.00
CA GLY A 255 10.45 1.97 0.45
C GLY A 255 11.12 3.18 1.10
N ASP A 256 11.66 2.99 2.28
CA ASP A 256 12.33 4.04 3.06
C ASP A 256 13.83 4.19 2.74
N SER A 257 14.16 4.02 1.47
CA SER A 257 15.53 4.20 1.00
C SER A 257 16.09 5.59 1.29
N ASN A 258 17.40 5.66 1.41
CA ASN A 258 18.16 6.90 1.60
C ASN A 258 18.46 7.67 0.29
N PHE A 259 17.95 7.21 -0.85
CA PHE A 259 18.10 7.82 -2.18
C PHE A 259 19.55 8.05 -2.61
N LYS A 260 20.46 7.15 -2.30
CA LYS A 260 21.87 7.21 -2.80
C LYS A 260 21.96 6.57 -4.19
N PRO A 261 22.19 7.34 -5.27
CA PRO A 261 22.10 6.85 -6.65
C PRO A 261 22.92 5.60 -6.90
N VAL A 262 24.17 5.54 -6.41
CA VAL A 262 25.04 4.37 -6.59
C VAL A 262 24.42 3.04 -6.14
N GLN A 263 23.45 3.05 -5.23
CA GLN A 263 22.76 1.86 -4.74
C GLN A 263 21.60 1.43 -5.64
N TYR A 264 21.21 2.25 -6.61
CA TYR A 264 20.14 2.00 -7.57
C TYR A 264 20.66 1.53 -8.94
N ALA A 265 21.96 1.61 -9.19
CA ALA A 265 22.56 1.38 -10.50
C ALA A 265 22.17 0.02 -11.12
N ASP A 266 22.07 -1.04 -10.29
CA ASP A 266 21.69 -2.38 -10.77
C ASP A 266 20.31 -2.43 -11.43
N ILE A 267 19.42 -1.51 -11.10
CA ILE A 267 18.06 -1.46 -11.69
C ILE A 267 17.91 -0.33 -12.70
N THR A 268 18.50 0.84 -12.46
CA THR A 268 18.29 2.03 -13.30
C THR A 268 19.15 2.00 -14.56
N ASP A 269 20.38 1.47 -14.47
CA ASP A 269 21.37 1.46 -15.54
C ASP A 269 21.27 0.18 -16.42
N ALA A 270 20.33 -0.72 -16.11
CA ALA A 270 20.07 -1.89 -16.93
C ALA A 270 19.60 -1.48 -18.34
N ASN A 271 20.13 -2.15 -19.40
CA ASN A 271 19.92 -1.77 -20.79
C ASN A 271 18.45 -1.68 -21.22
N ASP A 272 17.59 -2.52 -20.66
CA ASP A 272 16.15 -2.53 -20.94
C ASP A 272 15.36 -1.53 -20.10
N VAL A 273 15.90 -1.02 -19.00
CA VAL A 273 15.36 0.12 -18.22
C VAL A 273 15.83 1.45 -18.82
N ASN A 274 17.10 1.55 -19.17
CA ASN A 274 17.71 2.70 -19.83
C ASN A 274 17.36 4.04 -19.16
N HIS A 275 17.49 4.09 -17.83
CA HIS A 275 17.17 5.26 -16.99
C HIS A 275 15.73 5.80 -17.13
N HIS A 276 14.77 4.96 -17.50
CA HIS A 276 13.37 5.36 -17.63
C HIS A 276 12.45 4.44 -16.83
N VAL A 277 11.43 5.04 -16.23
CA VAL A 277 10.34 4.33 -15.57
C VAL A 277 9.05 5.13 -15.69
N ASN A 278 7.92 4.45 -15.86
CA ASN A 278 6.65 5.19 -15.94
C ASN A 278 6.25 5.77 -14.57
N VAL A 279 6.37 5.00 -13.49
CA VAL A 279 5.93 5.44 -12.15
C VAL A 279 7.04 5.23 -11.14
N LEU A 280 7.48 6.30 -10.50
CA LEU A 280 8.35 6.26 -9.32
C LEU A 280 7.50 6.52 -8.07
N ILE A 281 7.60 5.62 -7.09
CA ILE A 281 6.92 5.71 -5.79
C ILE A 281 7.98 5.90 -4.69
N PRO A 282 8.42 7.13 -4.44
CA PRO A 282 9.35 7.41 -3.36
C PRO A 282 8.60 7.70 -2.06
N ARG A 283 9.25 7.43 -0.93
CA ARG A 283 8.79 8.02 0.31
C ARG A 283 8.96 9.54 0.25
N TYR A 284 8.12 10.25 0.94
CA TYR A 284 8.32 11.66 1.20
C TYR A 284 9.49 11.88 2.18
N ALA A 285 10.39 12.80 1.88
CA ALA A 285 11.54 13.13 2.73
C ALA A 285 11.46 14.59 3.24
N PRO A 286 11.09 14.86 4.50
CA PRO A 286 10.68 16.20 4.93
C PRO A 286 11.83 17.23 4.97
N ASN A 287 13.06 16.80 5.26
CA ASN A 287 14.16 17.71 5.59
C ASN A 287 15.07 18.08 4.41
N ALA A 288 15.11 17.27 3.35
CA ALA A 288 15.93 17.50 2.17
C ALA A 288 15.28 16.93 0.90
N LEU A 289 15.51 17.57 -0.26
CA LEU A 289 14.99 17.08 -1.57
C LEU A 289 15.80 15.86 -2.07
N THR A 290 15.97 14.86 -1.21
CA THR A 290 16.78 13.68 -1.53
C THR A 290 16.15 12.79 -2.58
N GLU A 291 14.85 12.87 -2.79
CA GLU A 291 14.13 12.19 -3.88
C GLU A 291 14.71 12.60 -5.25
N ASN A 292 15.14 13.85 -5.39
CA ASN A 292 15.77 14.33 -6.62
C ASN A 292 17.16 13.73 -6.89
N ASP A 293 17.81 13.15 -5.89
CA ASP A 293 19.11 12.53 -6.05
C ASP A 293 19.05 11.32 -7.00
N ILE A 294 17.90 10.61 -7.04
CA ILE A 294 17.68 9.46 -7.92
C ILE A 294 16.91 9.80 -9.21
N ILE A 295 16.60 11.09 -9.45
CA ILE A 295 15.87 11.53 -10.64
C ILE A 295 16.87 12.21 -11.60
N GLY A 296 17.03 11.63 -12.79
CA GLY A 296 17.96 12.12 -13.82
C GLY A 296 18.42 11.02 -14.76
N THR A 297 19.54 11.24 -15.43
CA THR A 297 20.13 10.33 -16.43
C THR A 297 21.53 9.85 -16.05
N GLY A 298 22.02 10.18 -14.87
CA GLY A 298 23.30 9.71 -14.36
C GLY A 298 23.22 8.29 -13.79
N THR A 299 24.38 7.72 -13.46
CA THR A 299 24.44 6.40 -12.82
C THR A 299 23.55 6.33 -11.59
N GLY A 300 22.69 5.33 -11.54
CA GLY A 300 21.75 5.12 -10.43
C GLY A 300 20.58 6.11 -10.41
N GLN A 301 20.36 6.84 -11.48
CA GLN A 301 19.23 7.75 -11.64
C GLN A 301 18.23 7.26 -12.67
N VAL A 302 16.99 7.73 -12.57
CA VAL A 302 15.90 7.40 -13.49
C VAL A 302 15.07 8.64 -13.83
N THR A 303 14.53 8.69 -15.04
CA THR A 303 13.57 9.71 -15.50
C THR A 303 12.16 9.14 -15.41
N PRO A 304 11.40 9.44 -14.35
CA PRO A 304 10.03 8.97 -14.24
C PRO A 304 9.08 9.83 -15.08
N ASP A 305 8.05 9.19 -15.68
CA ASP A 305 6.92 9.94 -16.26
C ASP A 305 6.07 10.53 -15.14
N TYR A 306 5.89 9.77 -14.05
CA TYR A 306 5.06 10.13 -12.89
C TYR A 306 5.79 9.85 -11.59
N VAL A 307 5.61 10.71 -10.60
CA VAL A 307 6.02 10.48 -9.21
C VAL A 307 4.79 10.47 -8.32
N LEU A 308 4.65 9.41 -7.52
CA LEU A 308 3.61 9.29 -6.49
C LEU A 308 4.29 9.38 -5.12
N LEU A 309 4.34 10.58 -4.56
CA LEU A 309 4.89 10.79 -3.22
C LEU A 309 4.05 10.08 -2.18
N SER A 310 4.67 9.23 -1.41
CA SER A 310 4.02 8.35 -0.44
C SER A 310 4.63 8.50 0.96
N HIS A 311 4.16 7.71 1.91
CA HIS A 311 4.51 7.83 3.32
C HIS A 311 3.93 9.09 3.95
N VAL A 312 2.69 9.42 3.61
CA VAL A 312 1.98 10.61 4.10
C VAL A 312 0.87 10.17 5.05
N LEU A 313 0.68 10.90 6.15
CA LEU A 313 -0.28 10.58 7.23
C LEU A 313 -0.04 9.23 7.92
N GLU A 314 1.19 8.78 8.00
CA GLU A 314 1.50 7.55 8.72
C GLU A 314 1.21 7.72 10.23
N LEU A 315 0.35 6.85 10.80
CA LEU A 315 -0.19 7.04 12.14
C LEU A 315 0.70 6.49 13.25
N SER A 316 1.62 5.57 12.95
CA SER A 316 2.54 5.01 13.95
C SER A 316 3.61 6.04 14.39
N HIS A 317 3.89 7.04 13.54
CA HIS A 317 4.82 8.13 13.82
C HIS A 317 4.13 9.43 14.29
N ALA A 318 2.87 9.34 14.70
CA ALA A 318 2.04 10.51 15.05
C ALA A 318 2.60 11.37 16.19
N ASP A 319 3.43 10.82 17.05
CA ASP A 319 4.02 11.51 18.22
C ASP A 319 5.46 12.00 17.99
N GLU A 320 6.00 11.80 16.80
CA GLU A 320 7.34 12.21 16.40
C GLU A 320 7.28 13.54 15.65
N GLU A 321 7.70 14.65 16.28
CA GLU A 321 7.61 16.01 15.71
C GLU A 321 8.23 16.14 14.33
N ASP A 322 9.30 15.37 14.03
CA ASP A 322 10.04 15.43 12.77
C ASP A 322 9.68 14.32 11.77
N SER A 323 8.88 13.33 12.17
CA SER A 323 8.59 12.12 11.37
C SER A 323 7.17 12.09 10.82
N ARG A 324 6.28 12.90 11.37
CA ARG A 324 4.92 12.99 10.92
C ARG A 324 4.80 13.89 9.70
N TRP A 325 4.57 13.29 8.59
CA TRP A 325 4.51 13.99 7.32
C TRP A 325 3.09 14.41 6.99
N THR A 326 2.90 15.73 6.96
CA THR A 326 1.61 16.33 6.69
C THR A 326 1.33 16.37 5.20
N VAL A 327 0.05 16.40 4.84
CA VAL A 327 -0.37 16.55 3.44
C VAL A 327 0.13 17.86 2.85
N GLN A 328 0.13 18.95 3.63
CA GLN A 328 0.60 20.25 3.17
C GLN A 328 2.10 20.23 2.82
N SER A 329 2.93 19.69 3.71
CA SER A 329 4.37 19.60 3.42
C SER A 329 4.66 18.64 2.27
N ALA A 330 3.86 17.60 2.07
CA ALA A 330 3.95 16.74 0.89
C ALA A 330 3.62 17.48 -0.41
N TRP A 331 2.59 18.34 -0.43
CA TRP A 331 2.28 19.18 -1.63
C TRP A 331 3.37 20.17 -1.95
N GLU A 332 3.89 20.86 -0.94
CA GLU A 332 5.01 21.79 -1.12
C GLU A 332 6.24 21.07 -1.68
N ARG A 333 6.44 19.83 -1.23
CA ARG A 333 7.51 18.97 -1.72
C ARG A 333 7.27 18.55 -3.17
N ALA A 334 6.06 18.11 -3.50
CA ALA A 334 5.69 17.67 -4.84
C ALA A 334 6.04 18.70 -5.90
N SER A 335 5.82 19.99 -5.60
CA SER A 335 6.15 21.11 -6.50
C SER A 335 7.65 21.31 -6.75
N LYS A 336 8.52 20.69 -5.95
CA LYS A 336 9.99 20.83 -5.99
C LYS A 336 10.69 19.57 -6.53
N ILE A 337 9.95 18.50 -6.77
CA ILE A 337 10.48 17.28 -7.38
C ILE A 337 10.81 17.52 -8.85
N ASN A 338 11.92 16.97 -9.32
CA ASN A 338 12.39 17.07 -10.71
C ASN A 338 11.56 16.20 -11.68
N CYS A 339 10.25 16.18 -11.48
CA CYS A 339 9.26 15.57 -12.35
C CYS A 339 8.01 16.44 -12.39
N GLN A 340 7.56 16.83 -13.58
CA GLN A 340 6.41 17.72 -13.72
C GLN A 340 5.10 17.08 -13.26
N GLN A 341 5.01 15.75 -13.34
CA GLN A 341 3.84 14.96 -12.95
C GLN A 341 4.07 14.29 -11.60
N THR A 342 4.19 15.11 -10.55
CA THR A 342 4.34 14.65 -9.17
C THR A 342 3.03 14.86 -8.42
N TYR A 343 2.52 13.78 -7.82
CA TYR A 343 1.24 13.73 -7.13
C TYR A 343 1.38 13.15 -5.72
N VAL A 344 0.41 13.49 -4.87
CA VAL A 344 0.28 12.96 -3.51
C VAL A 344 -1.05 12.21 -3.43
N PRO A 345 -1.06 10.90 -3.72
CA PRO A 345 -2.27 10.10 -3.56
C PRO A 345 -2.61 9.91 -2.09
N MET A 346 -3.89 9.64 -1.81
CA MET A 346 -4.42 9.39 -0.48
C MET A 346 -5.01 7.97 -0.38
N TRP A 347 -5.18 7.51 0.85
CA TRP A 347 -5.69 6.17 1.12
C TRP A 347 -7.06 5.93 0.46
N GLY A 348 -7.20 4.77 -0.13
CA GLY A 348 -8.41 4.37 -0.85
C GLY A 348 -8.51 4.89 -2.28
N GLU A 349 -7.57 5.70 -2.75
CA GLU A 349 -7.56 6.20 -4.11
C GLU A 349 -7.07 5.18 -5.12
N LYS A 350 -7.61 5.29 -6.33
CA LYS A 350 -7.27 4.46 -7.48
C LYS A 350 -6.79 5.33 -8.63
N LEU A 351 -5.67 4.95 -9.23
CA LEU A 351 -5.14 5.44 -10.49
C LEU A 351 -5.28 4.36 -11.56
N VAL A 352 -5.46 4.75 -12.80
CA VAL A 352 -5.53 3.83 -13.94
C VAL A 352 -4.44 4.16 -14.93
N TRP A 353 -3.55 3.21 -15.18
CA TRP A 353 -2.61 3.26 -16.29
C TRP A 353 -3.29 2.82 -17.57
N LYS A 354 -3.27 3.68 -18.59
CA LYS A 354 -3.87 3.39 -19.89
C LYS A 354 -3.22 4.25 -20.97
N ASN A 355 -2.83 3.64 -22.10
CA ASN A 355 -2.24 4.35 -23.24
C ASN A 355 -0.98 5.16 -22.87
N GLY A 356 -0.12 4.62 -22.01
CA GLY A 356 1.11 5.28 -21.56
C GLY A 356 0.88 6.44 -20.60
N LYS A 357 -0.28 6.52 -19.94
CA LYS A 357 -0.62 7.63 -19.03
C LYS A 357 -1.36 7.13 -17.79
N LEU A 358 -1.14 7.81 -16.67
CA LEU A 358 -2.00 7.75 -15.48
C LEU A 358 -3.25 8.62 -15.70
N ASN A 359 -4.40 8.07 -15.24
CA ASN A 359 -5.71 8.71 -15.32
C ASN A 359 -6.44 8.55 -13.99
#